data_5aa04250f57b6ff24684b5c3f108da28
#
_entry.id   5aa04250f57b6ff24684b5c3f108da28
#
_cell.length_a   1.000
_cell.length_b   1.000
_cell.length_c   1.000
_cell.angle_alpha   90.00
_cell.angle_beta   90.00
_cell.angle_gamma   90.00
#
_symmetry.space_group_name_H-M   'P 1'
#
loop_
_entity.id
_entity.type
_entity.pdbx_description
1 polymer ?
#
loop_
_entity_poly.entity_id
_entity_poly.type
_entity_poly.pdbx_seq_one_letter_code
_entity_poly.pdbx_strand_id
1 'polypeptide(L)'
;MIDSLLASIAHLIGAQTIANIVDLDVQISFWMQNHLIMSWLTFVTYWASKITSSGLLWILISLVLMLQKKYRVVGLGMFLSLVLVFIVGDQTLKPHIQRLRPFVQFPDVIVPAMSASPNTYSFPSGHATGSFSSSVALFLGLRYMAPKKAFWGLWAIIFAAFVGFSRIYLFAHFTSDVVVGAILGAILGAVAWGIANKLSTVKALESLFTFSLGKRK
;
A
#
# COMPACT_ATOMS: atom_id res chain seq x y z
N MET A 1 -22.31 5.41 -11.13
CA MET A 1 -21.16 5.27 -12.03
C MET A 1 -20.15 4.22 -11.53
N ILE A 2 -19.64 4.29 -10.30
CA ILE A 2 -18.68 3.29 -9.77
C ILE A 2 -19.36 1.92 -9.65
N ASP A 3 -20.58 1.84 -9.12
CA ASP A 3 -21.31 0.57 -8.97
C ASP A 3 -21.61 -0.09 -10.33
N SER A 4 -21.92 0.69 -11.36
CA SER A 4 -22.09 0.17 -12.72
C SER A 4 -20.79 -0.35 -13.32
N LEU A 5 -19.66 0.28 -13.02
CA LEU A 5 -18.33 -0.18 -13.43
C LEU A 5 -17.96 -1.49 -12.71
N LEU A 6 -18.19 -1.57 -11.40
CA LEU A 6 -17.95 -2.79 -10.62
C LEU A 6 -18.82 -3.96 -11.10
N ALA A 7 -20.10 -3.71 -11.39
CA ALA A 7 -20.98 -4.71 -11.97
C ALA A 7 -20.50 -5.19 -13.36
N SER A 8 -20.01 -4.27 -14.19
CA SER A 8 -19.44 -4.62 -15.50
C SER A 8 -18.16 -5.45 -15.38
N ILE A 9 -17.28 -5.11 -14.44
CA ILE A 9 -16.06 -5.89 -14.15
C ILE A 9 -16.43 -7.29 -13.64
N ALA A 10 -17.40 -7.39 -12.73
CA ALA A 10 -17.87 -8.67 -12.21
C ALA A 10 -18.48 -9.56 -13.31
N HIS A 11 -19.20 -8.96 -14.24
CA HIS A 11 -19.75 -9.68 -15.41
C HIS A 11 -18.63 -10.16 -16.36
N LEU A 12 -17.59 -9.33 -16.59
CA LEU A 12 -16.45 -9.69 -17.42
C LEU A 12 -15.62 -10.84 -16.84
N ILE A 13 -15.40 -10.83 -15.51
CA ILE A 13 -14.61 -11.87 -14.83
C ILE A 13 -15.42 -13.18 -14.71
N GLY A 14 -16.75 -13.09 -14.65
CA GLY A 14 -17.66 -14.22 -14.44
C GLY A 14 -17.85 -14.59 -12.97
N ALA A 15 -19.08 -14.87 -12.59
CA ALA A 15 -19.47 -15.18 -11.21
C ALA A 15 -18.71 -16.40 -10.65
N GLN A 16 -18.49 -17.43 -11.47
CA GLN A 16 -17.75 -18.64 -11.08
C GLN A 16 -16.29 -18.33 -10.75
N THR A 17 -15.64 -17.47 -11.54
CA THR A 17 -14.24 -17.06 -11.27
C THR A 17 -14.14 -16.30 -9.95
N ILE A 18 -15.10 -15.41 -9.66
CA ILE A 18 -15.14 -14.69 -8.38
C ILE A 18 -15.33 -15.67 -7.21
N ALA A 19 -16.25 -16.64 -7.33
CA ALA A 19 -16.46 -17.67 -6.32
C ALA A 19 -15.20 -18.49 -6.07
N ASN A 20 -14.48 -18.91 -7.11
CA ASN A 20 -13.23 -19.65 -7.00
C ASN A 20 -12.12 -18.81 -6.29
N ILE A 21 -12.06 -17.50 -6.56
CA ILE A 21 -11.11 -16.60 -5.87
C ILE A 21 -11.44 -16.49 -4.38
N VAL A 22 -12.72 -16.37 -4.04
CA VAL A 22 -13.17 -16.29 -2.64
C VAL A 22 -12.86 -17.59 -1.90
N ASP A 23 -13.11 -18.75 -2.51
CA ASP A 23 -12.79 -20.06 -1.94
C ASP A 23 -11.27 -20.21 -1.71
N LEU A 24 -10.46 -19.81 -2.68
CA LEU A 24 -9.00 -19.84 -2.56
C LEU A 24 -8.50 -18.90 -1.45
N ASP A 25 -9.07 -17.71 -1.33
CA ASP A 25 -8.77 -16.77 -0.24
C ASP A 25 -8.99 -17.40 1.13
N VAL A 26 -10.12 -18.08 1.32
CA VAL A 26 -10.45 -18.77 2.56
C VAL A 26 -9.47 -19.91 2.82
N GLN A 27 -9.20 -20.76 1.83
CA GLN A 27 -8.28 -21.89 1.94
C GLN A 27 -6.87 -21.44 2.32
N ILE A 28 -6.32 -20.41 1.65
CA ILE A 28 -4.99 -19.87 1.97
C ILE A 28 -4.95 -19.30 3.39
N SER A 29 -5.98 -18.54 3.77
CA SER A 29 -6.07 -17.94 5.10
C SER A 29 -6.06 -18.99 6.21
N PHE A 30 -6.87 -20.04 6.09
CA PHE A 30 -6.92 -21.14 7.06
C PHE A 30 -5.65 -21.99 7.04
N TRP A 31 -5.09 -22.26 5.85
CA TRP A 31 -3.82 -22.97 5.76
C TRP A 31 -2.70 -22.25 6.52
N MET A 32 -2.62 -20.91 6.38
CA MET A 32 -1.63 -20.10 7.11
C MET A 32 -1.85 -20.17 8.62
N GLN A 33 -3.11 -20.06 9.09
CA GLN A 33 -3.42 -20.16 10.52
C GLN A 33 -3.03 -21.53 11.10
N ASN A 34 -3.21 -22.61 10.35
CA ASN A 34 -2.95 -23.95 10.81
C ASN A 34 -1.47 -24.38 10.75
N HIS A 35 -0.66 -23.75 9.85
CA HIS A 35 0.69 -24.27 9.57
C HIS A 35 1.82 -23.28 9.81
N LEU A 36 1.55 -21.95 9.79
CA LEU A 36 2.61 -20.94 9.83
C LEU A 36 2.68 -20.11 11.11
N ILE A 37 1.74 -20.32 12.08
CA ILE A 37 1.73 -19.48 13.28
C ILE A 37 2.90 -19.84 14.19
N MET A 38 3.80 -18.86 14.37
CA MET A 38 5.00 -18.95 15.22
C MET A 38 5.18 -17.63 15.98
N SER A 39 5.55 -17.70 17.26
CA SER A 39 5.66 -16.51 18.14
C SER A 39 6.60 -15.43 17.56
N TRP A 40 7.77 -15.82 17.08
CA TRP A 40 8.73 -14.87 16.48
C TRP A 40 8.20 -14.22 15.19
N LEU A 41 7.52 -14.99 14.33
CA LEU A 41 6.95 -14.49 13.08
C LEU A 41 5.75 -13.58 13.36
N THR A 42 4.93 -13.94 14.36
CA THR A 42 3.84 -13.07 14.85
C THR A 42 4.39 -11.74 15.35
N PHE A 43 5.47 -11.74 16.12
CA PHE A 43 6.11 -10.51 16.59
C PHE A 43 6.58 -9.64 15.43
N VAL A 44 7.32 -10.20 14.48
CA VAL A 44 7.86 -9.43 13.34
C VAL A 44 6.76 -8.91 12.42
N THR A 45 5.76 -9.74 12.08
CA THR A 45 4.64 -9.34 11.22
C THR A 45 3.74 -8.31 11.89
N TYR A 46 3.49 -8.43 13.20
CA TYR A 46 2.74 -7.43 13.96
C TYR A 46 3.43 -6.06 13.92
N TRP A 47 4.73 -6.00 14.21
CA TRP A 47 5.45 -4.73 14.20
C TRP A 47 5.61 -4.15 12.80
N ALA A 48 5.85 -4.96 11.78
CA ALA A 48 5.85 -4.50 10.39
C ALA A 48 4.51 -3.86 9.99
N SER A 49 3.40 -4.50 10.39
CA SER A 49 2.06 -3.95 10.21
C SER A 49 1.86 -2.65 11.02
N LYS A 50 2.30 -2.64 12.28
CA LYS A 50 2.09 -1.51 13.20
C LYS A 50 2.80 -0.24 12.72
N ILE A 51 4.07 -0.33 12.34
CA ILE A 51 4.86 0.82 11.87
C ILE A 51 4.39 1.37 10.53
N THR A 52 3.74 0.54 9.70
CA THR A 52 3.17 0.96 8.41
C THR A 52 1.68 1.35 8.51
N SER A 53 1.10 1.28 9.71
CA SER A 53 -0.29 1.65 9.96
C SER A 53 -0.54 3.12 9.57
N SER A 54 -1.68 3.36 8.93
CA SER A 54 -2.06 4.69 8.42
C SER A 54 -1.00 5.34 7.51
N GLY A 55 -0.10 4.55 6.94
CA GLY A 55 0.99 5.04 6.09
C GLY A 55 2.10 5.80 6.83
N LEU A 56 2.14 5.76 8.18
CA LEU A 56 3.03 6.59 9.01
C LEU A 56 4.50 6.48 8.59
N LEU A 57 5.04 5.28 8.46
CA LEU A 57 6.42 5.07 8.02
C LEU A 57 6.70 5.77 6.69
N TRP A 58 5.81 5.60 5.72
CA TRP A 58 5.96 6.14 4.38
C TRP A 58 5.82 7.67 4.35
N ILE A 59 4.92 8.22 5.18
CA ILE A 59 4.79 9.68 5.38
C ILE A 59 6.10 10.23 5.94
N LEU A 60 6.67 9.62 6.97
CA LEU A 60 7.92 10.09 7.56
C LEU A 60 9.08 10.04 6.56
N ILE A 61 9.23 8.94 5.81
CA ILE A 61 10.25 8.83 4.77
C ILE A 61 10.04 9.91 3.70
N SER A 62 8.81 10.11 3.24
CA SER A 62 8.50 11.13 2.22
C SER A 62 8.89 12.53 2.69
N LEU A 63 8.55 12.90 3.93
CA LEU A 63 8.89 14.19 4.53
C LEU A 63 10.41 14.37 4.65
N VAL A 64 11.14 13.36 5.13
CA VAL A 64 12.61 13.40 5.21
C VAL A 64 13.24 13.62 3.83
N LEU A 65 12.73 12.95 2.79
CA LEU A 65 13.21 13.16 1.41
C LEU A 65 12.83 14.54 0.88
N MET A 66 11.65 15.07 1.22
CA MET A 66 11.24 16.42 0.83
C MET A 66 12.12 17.52 1.45
N LEU A 67 12.68 17.32 2.62
CA LEU A 67 13.62 18.24 3.25
C LEU A 67 14.98 18.29 2.52
N GLN A 68 15.33 17.23 1.81
CA GLN A 68 16.59 17.14 1.07
C GLN A 68 16.43 17.68 -0.35
N LYS A 69 17.09 18.79 -0.70
CA LYS A 69 17.00 19.42 -2.03
C LYS A 69 17.10 18.41 -3.19
N LYS A 70 18.04 17.46 -3.09
CA LYS A 70 18.28 16.45 -4.14
C LYS A 70 17.13 15.46 -4.32
N TYR A 71 16.41 15.11 -3.25
CA TYR A 71 15.39 14.06 -3.25
C TYR A 71 13.97 14.58 -3.03
N ARG A 72 13.79 15.90 -2.99
CA ARG A 72 12.51 16.55 -2.72
C ARG A 72 11.40 16.09 -3.64
N VAL A 73 11.69 15.97 -4.94
CA VAL A 73 10.71 15.49 -5.93
C VAL A 73 10.33 14.03 -5.68
N VAL A 74 11.29 13.20 -5.26
CA VAL A 74 11.02 11.80 -4.88
C VAL A 74 10.09 11.74 -3.68
N GLY A 75 10.39 12.53 -2.63
CA GLY A 75 9.54 12.64 -1.44
C GLY A 75 8.13 13.11 -1.80
N LEU A 76 8.00 14.13 -2.66
CA LEU A 76 6.70 14.59 -3.14
C LEU A 76 5.93 13.49 -3.86
N GLY A 77 6.60 12.72 -4.74
CA GLY A 77 5.97 11.58 -5.42
C GLY A 77 5.44 10.53 -4.44
N MET A 78 6.22 10.19 -3.40
CA MET A 78 5.77 9.30 -2.33
C MET A 78 4.56 9.88 -1.56
N PHE A 79 4.59 11.15 -1.19
CA PHE A 79 3.48 11.78 -0.49
C PHE A 79 2.20 11.79 -1.32
N LEU A 80 2.30 12.22 -2.58
CA LEU A 80 1.16 12.20 -3.51
C LEU A 80 0.61 10.79 -3.72
N SER A 81 1.46 9.76 -3.71
CA SER A 81 0.99 8.38 -3.85
C SER A 81 0.10 7.96 -2.68
N LEU A 82 0.42 8.37 -1.45
CA LEU A 82 -0.42 8.12 -0.27
C LEU A 82 -1.75 8.88 -0.32
N VAL A 83 -1.72 10.12 -0.82
CA VAL A 83 -2.97 10.89 -1.05
C VAL A 83 -3.86 10.17 -2.06
N LEU A 84 -3.30 9.70 -3.17
CA LEU A 84 -4.07 8.93 -4.17
C LEU A 84 -4.61 7.62 -3.58
N VAL A 85 -3.82 6.91 -2.76
CA VAL A 85 -4.28 5.70 -2.05
C VAL A 85 -5.46 6.01 -1.13
N PHE A 86 -5.39 7.09 -0.37
CA PHE A 86 -6.49 7.51 0.51
C PHE A 86 -7.76 7.81 -0.30
N ILE A 87 -7.67 8.56 -1.38
CA ILE A 87 -8.82 8.92 -2.21
C ILE A 87 -9.41 7.67 -2.88
N VAL A 88 -8.58 6.90 -3.59
CA VAL A 88 -9.06 5.76 -4.39
C VAL A 88 -9.41 4.56 -3.52
N GLY A 89 -8.52 4.20 -2.59
CA GLY A 89 -8.69 3.01 -1.74
C GLY A 89 -9.72 3.25 -0.63
N ASP A 90 -9.44 4.21 0.25
CA ASP A 90 -10.20 4.36 1.49
C ASP A 90 -11.53 5.10 1.29
N GLN A 91 -11.56 6.15 0.46
CA GLN A 91 -12.76 6.96 0.25
C GLN A 91 -13.66 6.45 -0.88
N THR A 92 -13.09 5.67 -1.82
CA THR A 92 -13.86 5.22 -3.00
C THR A 92 -14.12 3.71 -2.95
N LEU A 93 -13.10 2.87 -3.02
CA LEU A 93 -13.30 1.42 -3.18
C LEU A 93 -13.87 0.75 -1.93
N LYS A 94 -13.35 1.05 -0.73
CA LYS A 94 -13.82 0.41 0.50
C LYS A 94 -15.31 0.60 0.78
N PRO A 95 -15.87 1.84 0.69
CA PRO A 95 -17.30 2.05 0.96
C PRO A 95 -18.21 1.38 -0.06
N HIS A 96 -17.75 1.15 -1.31
CA HIS A 96 -18.55 0.54 -2.35
C HIS A 96 -18.50 -0.99 -2.32
N ILE A 97 -17.32 -1.58 -2.02
CA ILE A 97 -17.16 -3.04 -2.03
C ILE A 97 -17.57 -3.68 -0.69
N GLN A 98 -17.34 -3.01 0.42
CA GLN A 98 -17.78 -3.38 1.77
C GLN A 98 -17.42 -4.82 2.20
N ARG A 99 -16.31 -5.38 1.69
CA ARG A 99 -15.88 -6.73 2.05
C ARG A 99 -15.53 -6.83 3.52
N LEU A 100 -16.13 -7.78 4.23
CA LEU A 100 -15.77 -8.05 5.63
C LEU A 100 -14.36 -8.64 5.73
N ARG A 101 -13.72 -8.41 6.86
CA ARG A 101 -12.38 -8.97 7.14
C ARG A 101 -12.44 -10.45 7.52
N PRO A 102 -11.37 -11.24 7.29
CA PRO A 102 -11.34 -12.65 7.67
C PRO A 102 -11.74 -12.90 9.13
N PHE A 103 -11.16 -12.17 10.09
CA PHE A 103 -11.47 -12.34 11.51
C PHE A 103 -12.89 -11.89 11.90
N VAL A 104 -13.59 -11.13 11.07
CA VAL A 104 -14.99 -10.78 11.25
C VAL A 104 -15.90 -11.86 10.65
N GLN A 105 -15.50 -12.44 9.52
CA GLN A 105 -16.26 -13.53 8.88
C GLN A 105 -16.13 -14.87 9.65
N PHE A 106 -14.99 -15.07 10.31
CA PHE A 106 -14.64 -16.30 11.01
C PHE A 106 -14.24 -15.97 12.47
N PRO A 107 -15.19 -15.58 13.33
CA PRO A 107 -14.91 -15.11 14.69
C PRO A 107 -14.34 -16.19 15.63
N ASP A 108 -14.54 -17.46 15.30
CA ASP A 108 -14.02 -18.59 16.08
C ASP A 108 -12.53 -18.85 15.87
N VAL A 109 -11.92 -18.20 14.89
CA VAL A 109 -10.48 -18.32 14.64
C VAL A 109 -9.71 -17.42 15.62
N ILE A 110 -8.83 -18.05 16.41
CA ILE A 110 -7.93 -17.33 17.32
C ILE A 110 -6.85 -16.63 16.48
N VAL A 111 -6.97 -15.33 16.31
CA VAL A 111 -5.99 -14.55 15.55
C VAL A 111 -4.69 -14.39 16.33
N PRO A 112 -3.51 -14.45 15.67
CA PRO A 112 -2.21 -14.39 16.35
C PRO A 112 -1.98 -13.06 17.08
N ALA A 113 -2.47 -11.96 16.51
CA ALA A 113 -2.46 -10.62 17.11
C ALA A 113 -3.49 -9.72 16.43
N MET A 114 -4.28 -8.99 17.20
CA MET A 114 -5.23 -8.03 16.65
C MET A 114 -4.49 -6.83 16.02
N SER A 115 -4.64 -6.68 14.71
CA SER A 115 -3.91 -5.68 13.92
C SER A 115 -4.80 -4.79 13.06
N ALA A 116 -6.13 -4.91 13.21
CA ALA A 116 -7.11 -4.13 12.45
C ALA A 116 -8.40 -3.92 13.26
N SER A 117 -9.14 -2.86 12.95
CA SER A 117 -10.46 -2.61 13.56
C SER A 117 -11.55 -3.46 12.86
N PRO A 118 -12.48 -4.07 13.60
CA PRO A 118 -13.61 -4.79 13.04
C PRO A 118 -14.57 -3.88 12.26
N ASN A 119 -14.58 -2.59 12.55
CA ASN A 119 -15.49 -1.61 11.93
C ASN A 119 -14.97 -1.07 10.60
N THR A 120 -13.97 -1.71 9.99
CA THR A 120 -13.41 -1.28 8.71
C THR A 120 -13.42 -2.42 7.70
N TYR A 121 -13.63 -2.07 6.42
CA TYR A 121 -13.68 -3.03 5.32
C TYR A 121 -12.31 -3.58 4.92
N SER A 122 -12.32 -4.79 4.35
CA SER A 122 -11.11 -5.53 4.00
C SER A 122 -10.51 -5.10 2.66
N PHE A 123 -11.34 -4.88 1.65
CA PHE A 123 -10.87 -4.69 0.26
C PHE A 123 -10.84 -3.21 -0.17
N PRO A 124 -9.79 -2.75 -0.85
CA PRO A 124 -8.46 -3.38 -0.92
C PRO A 124 -7.66 -3.18 0.39
N SER A 125 -6.57 -3.95 0.55
CA SER A 125 -5.70 -3.80 1.71
C SER A 125 -4.96 -2.47 1.70
N GLY A 126 -5.31 -1.54 2.60
CA GLY A 126 -4.66 -0.22 2.68
C GLY A 126 -3.17 -0.29 3.00
N HIS A 127 -2.72 -1.27 3.81
CA HIS A 127 -1.31 -1.50 4.07
C HIS A 127 -0.54 -1.92 2.81
N ALA A 128 -1.08 -2.87 2.03
CA ALA A 128 -0.48 -3.28 0.77
C ALA A 128 -0.48 -2.12 -0.23
N THR A 129 -1.64 -1.48 -0.46
CA THR A 129 -1.77 -0.37 -1.42
C THR A 129 -0.82 0.77 -1.07
N GLY A 130 -0.78 1.22 0.19
CA GLY A 130 0.07 2.31 0.65
C GLY A 130 1.56 1.97 0.58
N SER A 131 1.94 0.76 0.98
CA SER A 131 3.34 0.34 0.95
C SER A 131 3.86 0.18 -0.48
N PHE A 132 3.09 -0.47 -1.38
CA PHE A 132 3.50 -0.59 -2.77
C PHE A 132 3.51 0.74 -3.51
N SER A 133 2.55 1.63 -3.26
CA SER A 133 2.52 2.95 -3.91
C SER A 133 3.74 3.79 -3.54
N SER A 134 4.04 3.88 -2.26
CA SER A 134 5.21 4.62 -1.79
C SER A 134 6.53 4.01 -2.26
N SER A 135 6.65 2.67 -2.23
CA SER A 135 7.86 1.97 -2.66
C SER A 135 8.12 2.12 -4.16
N VAL A 136 7.06 2.03 -4.99
CA VAL A 136 7.18 2.23 -6.45
C VAL A 136 7.52 3.68 -6.78
N ALA A 137 6.87 4.66 -6.13
CA ALA A 137 7.22 6.07 -6.31
C ALA A 137 8.68 6.34 -5.92
N LEU A 138 9.15 5.76 -4.81
CA LEU A 138 10.55 5.83 -4.37
C LEU A 138 11.49 5.20 -5.40
N PHE A 139 11.19 3.98 -5.87
CA PHE A 139 12.01 3.27 -6.85
C PHE A 139 12.16 4.07 -8.14
N LEU A 140 11.04 4.51 -8.74
CA LEU A 140 11.04 5.26 -9.99
C LEU A 140 11.75 6.60 -9.83
N GLY A 141 11.52 7.30 -8.72
CA GLY A 141 12.18 8.55 -8.40
C GLY A 141 13.68 8.41 -8.23
N LEU A 142 14.15 7.42 -7.49
CA LEU A 142 15.58 7.14 -7.34
C LEU A 142 16.21 6.63 -8.65
N ARG A 143 15.50 5.80 -9.40
CA ARG A 143 15.96 5.31 -10.72
C ARG A 143 16.23 6.46 -11.68
N TYR A 144 15.39 7.50 -11.65
CA TYR A 144 15.52 8.68 -12.49
C TYR A 144 16.58 9.65 -11.98
N MET A 145 16.52 10.04 -10.68
CA MET A 145 17.34 11.12 -10.12
C MET A 145 18.69 10.65 -9.55
N ALA A 146 18.81 9.40 -9.14
CA ALA A 146 19.99 8.84 -8.51
C ALA A 146 20.10 7.33 -8.79
N PRO A 147 20.37 6.89 -10.04
CA PRO A 147 20.28 5.49 -10.46
C PRO A 147 21.08 4.52 -9.58
N LYS A 148 22.25 4.95 -9.09
CA LYS A 148 23.08 4.15 -8.16
C LYS A 148 22.39 3.86 -6.81
N LYS A 149 21.33 4.59 -6.47
CA LYS A 149 20.55 4.41 -5.23
C LYS A 149 19.20 3.73 -5.46
N ALA A 150 18.86 3.35 -6.69
CA ALA A 150 17.59 2.70 -7.03
C ALA A 150 17.37 1.39 -6.26
N PHE A 151 18.45 0.70 -5.84
CA PHE A 151 18.37 -0.51 -5.03
C PHE A 151 17.63 -0.31 -3.70
N TRP A 152 17.65 0.89 -3.11
CA TRP A 152 16.85 1.19 -1.91
C TRP A 152 15.35 1.13 -2.20
N GLY A 153 14.94 1.53 -3.40
CA GLY A 153 13.56 1.39 -3.85
C GLY A 153 13.15 -0.08 -4.02
N LEU A 154 14.08 -0.95 -4.51
CA LEU A 154 13.82 -2.40 -4.58
C LEU A 154 13.66 -3.02 -3.20
N TRP A 155 14.50 -2.67 -2.23
CA TRP A 155 14.34 -3.10 -0.84
C TRP A 155 13.02 -2.61 -0.24
N ALA A 156 12.59 -1.40 -0.57
CA ALA A 156 11.29 -0.88 -0.15
C ALA A 156 10.13 -1.72 -0.73
N ILE A 157 10.23 -2.16 -2.00
CA ILE A 157 9.23 -3.04 -2.63
C ILE A 157 9.22 -4.43 -1.95
N ILE A 158 10.39 -4.99 -1.63
CA ILE A 158 10.49 -6.26 -0.89
C ILE A 158 9.85 -6.11 0.49
N PHE A 159 10.12 -5.00 1.19
CA PHE A 159 9.47 -4.72 2.46
C PHE A 159 7.96 -4.52 2.32
N ALA A 160 7.47 -3.87 1.25
CA ALA A 160 6.05 -3.73 0.96
C ALA A 160 5.38 -5.11 0.75
N ALA A 161 6.06 -6.05 0.08
CA ALA A 161 5.59 -7.43 -0.07
C ALA A 161 5.51 -8.14 1.30
N PHE A 162 6.51 -7.96 2.16
CA PHE A 162 6.48 -8.49 3.53
C PHE A 162 5.34 -7.87 4.37
N VAL A 163 5.09 -6.56 4.23
CA VAL A 163 3.92 -5.90 4.85
C VAL A 163 2.62 -6.52 4.33
N GLY A 164 2.49 -6.74 3.02
CA GLY A 164 1.33 -7.44 2.44
C GLY A 164 1.16 -8.85 3.03
N PHE A 165 2.22 -9.64 3.07
CA PHE A 165 2.23 -10.96 3.71
C PHE A 165 1.76 -10.88 5.18
N SER A 166 2.24 -9.90 5.94
CA SER A 166 1.86 -9.72 7.35
C SER A 166 0.34 -9.55 7.52
N ARG A 167 -0.36 -8.98 6.53
CA ARG A 167 -1.81 -8.77 6.62
C ARG A 167 -2.62 -10.04 6.46
N ILE A 168 -2.13 -10.99 5.64
CA ILE A 168 -2.74 -12.31 5.49
C ILE A 168 -2.41 -13.15 6.73
N TYR A 169 -1.15 -13.16 7.15
CA TYR A 169 -0.66 -13.87 8.34
C TYR A 169 -1.43 -13.48 9.62
N LEU A 170 -1.69 -12.20 9.82
CA LEU A 170 -2.44 -11.68 10.97
C LEU A 170 -3.97 -11.81 10.80
N PHE A 171 -4.44 -12.55 9.79
CA PHE A 171 -5.85 -12.80 9.51
C PHE A 171 -6.69 -11.52 9.34
N ALA A 172 -6.06 -10.42 8.93
CA ALA A 172 -6.68 -9.10 8.79
C ALA A 172 -7.19 -8.82 7.37
N HIS A 173 -6.64 -9.50 6.38
CA HIS A 173 -6.99 -9.39 4.97
C HIS A 173 -6.90 -10.73 4.27
N PHE A 174 -7.71 -10.94 3.25
CA PHE A 174 -7.58 -12.05 2.32
C PHE A 174 -6.43 -11.83 1.34
N THR A 175 -5.96 -12.90 0.70
CA THR A 175 -4.87 -12.83 -0.28
C THR A 175 -5.22 -11.92 -1.45
N SER A 176 -6.45 -12.01 -1.98
CA SER A 176 -6.89 -11.14 -3.08
C SER A 176 -6.94 -9.66 -2.70
N ASP A 177 -7.30 -9.31 -1.44
CA ASP A 177 -7.25 -7.92 -0.95
C ASP A 177 -5.84 -7.35 -1.04
N VAL A 178 -4.84 -8.18 -0.72
CA VAL A 178 -3.42 -7.81 -0.71
C VAL A 178 -2.87 -7.72 -2.13
N VAL A 179 -3.17 -8.71 -2.98
CA VAL A 179 -2.67 -8.75 -4.37
C VAL A 179 -3.25 -7.57 -5.17
N VAL A 180 -4.56 -7.36 -5.12
CA VAL A 180 -5.19 -6.23 -5.80
C VAL A 180 -4.70 -4.90 -5.20
N GLY A 181 -4.55 -4.83 -3.88
CA GLY A 181 -3.97 -3.67 -3.21
C GLY A 181 -2.54 -3.38 -3.68
N ALA A 182 -1.70 -4.40 -3.85
CA ALA A 182 -0.33 -4.25 -4.35
C ALA A 182 -0.29 -3.73 -5.80
N ILE A 183 -1.12 -4.30 -6.69
CA ILE A 183 -1.22 -3.86 -8.09
C ILE A 183 -1.71 -2.42 -8.17
N LEU A 184 -2.82 -2.11 -7.47
CA LEU A 184 -3.36 -0.76 -7.40
C LEU A 184 -2.32 0.22 -6.85
N GLY A 185 -1.64 -0.14 -5.76
CA GLY A 185 -0.58 0.66 -5.18
C GLY A 185 0.56 0.93 -6.16
N ALA A 186 1.03 -0.08 -6.88
CA ALA A 186 2.08 0.09 -7.88
C ALA A 186 1.66 1.08 -8.99
N ILE A 187 0.43 0.99 -9.47
CA ILE A 187 -0.11 1.92 -10.48
C ILE A 187 -0.17 3.34 -9.91
N LEU A 188 -0.77 3.52 -8.73
CA LEU A 188 -0.89 4.84 -8.09
C LEU A 188 0.49 5.45 -7.77
N GLY A 189 1.46 4.63 -7.36
CA GLY A 189 2.83 5.07 -7.13
C GLY A 189 3.52 5.56 -8.40
N ALA A 190 3.34 4.85 -9.52
CA ALA A 190 3.88 5.27 -10.82
C ALA A 190 3.23 6.58 -11.31
N VAL A 191 1.90 6.70 -11.19
CA VAL A 191 1.16 7.92 -11.52
C VAL A 191 1.62 9.10 -10.67
N ALA A 192 1.72 8.92 -9.35
CA ALA A 192 2.16 9.97 -8.43
C ALA A 192 3.58 10.43 -8.70
N TRP A 193 4.50 9.50 -9.01
CA TRP A 193 5.84 9.86 -9.47
C TRP A 193 5.80 10.69 -10.75
N GLY A 194 5.01 10.28 -11.76
CA GLY A 194 4.85 11.04 -13.01
C GLY A 194 4.35 12.46 -12.76
N ILE A 195 3.35 12.63 -11.89
CA ILE A 195 2.82 13.93 -11.48
C ILE A 195 3.92 14.78 -10.81
N ALA A 196 4.60 14.23 -9.79
CA ALA A 196 5.64 14.95 -9.05
C ALA A 196 6.79 15.38 -9.97
N ASN A 197 7.23 14.50 -10.87
CA ASN A 197 8.26 14.80 -11.85
C ASN A 197 7.83 15.92 -12.80
N LYS A 198 6.60 15.88 -13.31
CA LYS A 198 6.06 16.93 -14.17
C LYS A 198 5.94 18.28 -13.43
N LEU A 199 5.45 18.26 -12.18
CA LEU A 199 5.37 19.50 -11.38
C LEU A 199 6.73 20.13 -11.15
N SER A 200 7.80 19.34 -10.99
CA SER A 200 9.16 19.85 -10.77
C SER A 200 9.73 20.59 -12.00
N THR A 201 9.17 20.40 -13.18
CA THR A 201 9.59 21.08 -14.42
C THR A 201 8.78 22.38 -14.70
N VAL A 202 7.75 22.65 -13.90
CA VAL A 202 6.93 23.87 -14.05
C VAL A 202 7.67 25.06 -13.51
N LYS A 203 7.99 26.04 -14.37
CA LYS A 203 8.77 27.24 -14.04
C LYS A 203 8.21 28.03 -12.84
N ALA A 204 6.89 28.14 -12.73
CA ALA A 204 6.24 28.80 -11.60
C ALA A 204 6.47 28.13 -10.23
N LEU A 205 6.85 26.83 -10.23
CA LEU A 205 7.10 26.04 -9.02
C LEU A 205 8.60 25.80 -8.78
N GLU A 206 9.48 26.28 -9.64
CA GLU A 206 10.92 26.05 -9.59
C GLU A 206 11.53 26.46 -8.24
N SER A 207 11.08 27.58 -7.66
CA SER A 207 11.54 28.06 -6.36
C SER A 207 11.27 27.07 -5.22
N LEU A 208 10.17 26.31 -5.27
CA LEU A 208 9.83 25.31 -4.26
C LEU A 208 10.81 24.12 -4.32
N PHE A 209 11.31 23.77 -5.50
CA PHE A 209 12.22 22.64 -5.68
C PHE A 209 13.69 23.03 -5.54
N THR A 210 14.04 24.31 -5.70
CA THR A 210 15.41 24.83 -5.62
C THR A 210 15.76 25.43 -4.26
N PHE A 211 14.76 25.77 -3.42
CA PHE A 211 14.97 26.35 -2.10
C PHE A 211 15.87 25.46 -1.23
N SER A 212 16.88 26.06 -0.60
CA SER A 212 17.81 25.38 0.32
C SER A 212 17.49 25.79 1.78
N LEU A 213 17.16 24.80 2.61
CA LEU A 213 17.10 24.97 4.05
C LEU A 213 18.52 25.03 4.60
N GLY A 214 19.12 26.23 4.65
CA GLY A 214 20.37 26.43 5.34
C GLY A 214 21.57 26.78 4.44
N LYS A 215 21.84 28.07 4.37
CA LYS A 215 23.12 28.69 4.71
C LYS A 215 22.76 30.05 5.31
N ARG A 216 22.48 30.10 6.61
CA ARG A 216 22.84 31.30 7.36
C ARG A 216 24.36 31.27 7.50
N LYS A 217 25.02 32.26 6.86
CA LYS A 217 26.42 32.59 7.15
C LYS A 217 26.55 33.02 8.59
#